data_589a33428b9f2528bdd35ba1e8c91f5b
#
_entry.id   589a33428b9f2528bdd35ba1e8c91f5b
#
_cell.length_a   1.000
_cell.length_b   1.000
_cell.length_c   1.000
_cell.angle_alpha   90.00
_cell.angle_beta   90.00
_cell.angle_gamma   90.00
#
_symmetry.space_group_name_H-M   'P 1'
#
loop_
_entity.id
_entity.type
_entity.pdbx_description
1 polymer ?
#
loop_
_entity_poly.entity_id
_entity_poly.type
_entity_poly.pdbx_seq_one_letter_code
_entity_poly.pdbx_strand_id
1 'polypeptide(L)'
;ILLAGTTVSRATLHNEAIIRQLGVGIGDTIRVRKAGDIIPEVVAVTQSCGGGVFEMPQVCPSCGEPVSREEDEAALRCTNPECPAQALRNVIHFASRAAMDIDGLGTAVAQQLVSEKGYVRSAADIYTLTREQLLTLDKFKEKSADNLLAAIEASKERGLEKLIFGLGIRNIGAKAAALLSEHFGSMEALCKASADEINTIDGFGGIMTESVLDFLSKEGTKDLLQRLRDAGVVMTHTGPVKKSTLAGLTFVVTGTLPTLSRVQAESLITDNGGKAASSVSKKTSYVLAGEAAGSKLTKAQSLGIPVIDEAEFLAMIQQQERDDSDEI
;
A
#
# COMPACT_ATOMS: atom_id res chain seq x y z
N ILE A 1 -31.46 -15.51 -1.33
CA ILE A 1 -32.25 -15.20 -2.52
C ILE A 1 -31.40 -15.35 -3.79
N LEU A 2 -32.04 -15.74 -4.89
CA LEU A 2 -31.41 -15.75 -6.19
C LEU A 2 -31.50 -14.36 -6.82
N LEU A 3 -30.35 -13.73 -7.11
CA LEU A 3 -30.28 -12.41 -7.73
C LEU A 3 -29.33 -12.49 -8.95
N ALA A 4 -29.86 -12.22 -10.15
CA ALA A 4 -29.09 -12.25 -11.39
C ALA A 4 -28.27 -13.56 -11.61
N GLY A 5 -28.84 -14.72 -11.28
CA GLY A 5 -28.22 -16.02 -11.46
C GLY A 5 -27.26 -16.44 -10.34
N THR A 6 -27.06 -15.60 -9.32
CA THR A 6 -26.19 -15.90 -8.16
C THR A 6 -27.00 -15.92 -6.87
N THR A 7 -26.74 -16.90 -6.00
CA THR A 7 -27.35 -16.95 -4.68
C THR A 7 -26.67 -15.94 -3.77
N VAL A 8 -27.45 -14.95 -3.30
CA VAL A 8 -27.03 -13.86 -2.44
C VAL A 8 -27.51 -14.12 -1.02
N SER A 9 -26.59 -14.15 -0.08
CA SER A 9 -26.84 -14.29 1.36
C SER A 9 -26.51 -13.03 2.17
N ARG A 10 -25.90 -12.02 1.54
CA ARG A 10 -25.50 -10.76 2.17
C ARG A 10 -25.84 -9.58 1.29
N ALA A 11 -26.36 -8.50 1.90
CA ALA A 11 -26.60 -7.21 1.24
C ALA A 11 -25.97 -6.10 2.08
N THR A 12 -25.47 -5.06 1.44
CA THR A 12 -24.89 -3.94 2.18
C THR A 12 -25.94 -3.08 2.84
N LEU A 13 -25.65 -2.64 4.06
CA LEU A 13 -26.35 -1.58 4.80
C LEU A 13 -25.55 -0.28 4.81
N HIS A 14 -24.43 -0.23 4.06
CA HIS A 14 -23.50 0.89 3.94
C HIS A 14 -22.85 1.31 5.26
N ASN A 15 -23.59 1.99 6.13
CA ASN A 15 -23.12 2.50 7.42
C ASN A 15 -24.27 2.66 8.43
N GLU A 16 -23.94 3.04 9.65
CA GLU A 16 -24.92 3.24 10.73
C GLU A 16 -25.99 4.30 10.42
N ALA A 17 -25.62 5.39 9.75
CA ALA A 17 -26.58 6.44 9.40
C ALA A 17 -27.68 5.90 8.48
N ILE A 18 -27.33 5.07 7.51
CA ILE A 18 -28.27 4.40 6.60
C ILE A 18 -29.12 3.36 7.37
N ILE A 19 -28.54 2.61 8.31
CA ILE A 19 -29.29 1.68 9.17
C ILE A 19 -30.39 2.43 9.93
N ARG A 20 -30.06 3.56 10.54
CA ARG A 20 -31.01 4.40 11.26
C ARG A 20 -32.08 5.02 10.34
N GLN A 21 -31.64 5.52 9.16
CA GLN A 21 -32.55 6.10 8.16
C GLN A 21 -33.54 5.07 7.63
N LEU A 22 -33.12 3.85 7.38
CA LEU A 22 -33.99 2.75 6.93
C LEU A 22 -34.86 2.19 8.04
N GLY A 23 -34.52 2.43 9.30
CA GLY A 23 -35.18 1.89 10.46
C GLY A 23 -35.09 0.36 10.55
N VAL A 24 -34.01 -0.24 10.04
CA VAL A 24 -33.88 -1.69 9.92
C VAL A 24 -33.46 -2.32 11.25
N GLY A 25 -34.20 -3.38 11.65
CA GLY A 25 -33.93 -4.21 12.82
C GLY A 25 -33.62 -5.66 12.47
N ILE A 26 -33.15 -6.39 13.47
CA ILE A 26 -32.90 -7.84 13.32
C ILE A 26 -34.25 -8.56 13.21
N GLY A 27 -34.39 -9.43 12.19
CA GLY A 27 -35.57 -10.20 11.93
C GLY A 27 -36.55 -9.52 10.97
N ASP A 28 -36.31 -8.26 10.59
CA ASP A 28 -37.18 -7.54 9.65
C ASP A 28 -37.13 -8.16 8.25
N THR A 29 -38.24 -8.06 7.54
CA THR A 29 -38.29 -8.37 6.10
C THR A 29 -37.91 -7.12 5.31
N ILE A 30 -36.89 -7.28 4.46
CA ILE A 30 -36.26 -6.16 3.74
C ILE A 30 -36.42 -6.30 2.23
N ARG A 31 -36.43 -5.17 1.54
CA ARG A 31 -36.29 -5.10 0.09
C ARG A 31 -34.83 -4.89 -0.28
N VAL A 32 -34.34 -5.75 -1.17
CA VAL A 32 -32.97 -5.69 -1.68
C VAL A 32 -33.01 -5.37 -3.17
N ARG A 33 -32.12 -4.52 -3.63
CA ARG A 33 -31.86 -4.27 -5.06
C ARG A 33 -30.38 -4.45 -5.37
N LYS A 34 -30.04 -4.52 -6.65
CA LYS A 34 -28.64 -4.40 -7.10
C LYS A 34 -28.21 -2.93 -7.09
N ALA A 35 -27.09 -2.63 -6.45
CA ALA A 35 -26.36 -1.38 -6.62
C ALA A 35 -25.33 -1.58 -7.73
N GLY A 36 -25.43 -0.80 -8.80
CA GLY A 36 -24.61 -1.04 -10.00
C GLY A 36 -24.85 -2.43 -10.60
N ASP A 37 -23.79 -3.07 -11.10
CA ASP A 37 -23.93 -4.34 -11.81
C ASP A 37 -24.06 -5.57 -10.89
N ILE A 38 -23.53 -5.53 -9.66
CA ILE A 38 -23.34 -6.77 -8.88
C ILE A 38 -23.74 -6.65 -7.40
N ILE A 39 -23.55 -5.52 -6.73
CA ILE A 39 -23.61 -5.42 -5.26
C ILE A 39 -25.07 -5.33 -4.78
N PRO A 40 -25.56 -6.30 -3.96
CA PRO A 40 -26.88 -6.19 -3.35
C PRO A 40 -26.88 -5.15 -2.21
N GLU A 41 -27.87 -4.25 -2.20
CA GLU A 41 -28.08 -3.28 -1.14
C GLU A 41 -29.51 -3.34 -0.58
N VAL A 42 -29.64 -3.05 0.70
CA VAL A 42 -30.95 -2.91 1.36
C VAL A 42 -31.48 -1.52 1.07
N VAL A 43 -32.72 -1.43 0.57
CA VAL A 43 -33.33 -0.16 0.19
C VAL A 43 -34.57 0.20 1.02
N ALA A 44 -35.21 -0.76 1.67
CA ALA A 44 -36.39 -0.51 2.54
C ALA A 44 -36.64 -1.70 3.47
N VAL A 45 -37.23 -1.42 4.62
CA VAL A 45 -37.95 -2.40 5.44
C VAL A 45 -39.37 -2.52 4.90
N THR A 46 -39.81 -3.74 4.58
CA THR A 46 -41.16 -4.01 4.07
C THR A 46 -42.07 -4.53 5.15
N GLN A 47 -41.53 -5.19 6.16
CA GLN A 47 -42.25 -5.66 7.33
C GLN A 47 -41.29 -5.67 8.52
N SER A 48 -41.62 -4.94 9.59
CA SER A 48 -40.89 -4.99 10.84
C SER A 48 -41.34 -6.14 11.71
N CYS A 49 -40.39 -6.82 12.36
CA CYS A 49 -40.71 -7.84 13.37
C CYS A 49 -40.96 -7.25 14.78
N GLY A 50 -40.81 -5.92 14.95
CA GLY A 50 -41.06 -5.23 16.24
C GLY A 50 -39.84 -5.23 17.18
N GLY A 51 -38.66 -5.72 16.75
CA GLY A 51 -37.43 -5.74 17.55
C GLY A 51 -36.71 -4.39 17.68
N GLY A 52 -37.22 -3.33 17.08
CA GLY A 52 -36.62 -2.00 17.06
C GLY A 52 -35.47 -1.89 16.01
N VAL A 53 -34.96 -0.68 15.88
CA VAL A 53 -33.83 -0.39 14.95
C VAL A 53 -32.53 -0.98 15.51
N PHE A 54 -31.75 -1.60 14.63
CA PHE A 54 -30.44 -2.14 15.03
C PHE A 54 -29.49 -1.01 15.45
N GLU A 55 -28.95 -1.14 16.64
CA GLU A 55 -27.93 -0.23 17.16
C GLU A 55 -26.55 -0.86 17.09
N MET A 56 -25.58 -0.06 16.69
CA MET A 56 -24.17 -0.51 16.66
C MET A 56 -23.66 -0.69 18.09
N PRO A 57 -22.84 -1.73 18.36
CA PRO A 57 -22.30 -1.95 19.69
C PRO A 57 -21.41 -0.79 20.14
N GLN A 58 -21.52 -0.39 21.40
CA GLN A 58 -20.70 0.66 22.03
C GLN A 58 -19.33 0.13 22.50
N VAL A 59 -19.22 -1.19 22.59
CA VAL A 59 -17.97 -1.89 22.94
C VAL A 59 -17.61 -2.89 21.87
N CYS A 60 -16.31 -3.14 21.72
CA CYS A 60 -15.80 -4.12 20.77
C CYS A 60 -16.27 -5.54 21.14
N PRO A 61 -16.93 -6.28 20.27
CA PRO A 61 -17.39 -7.63 20.56
C PRO A 61 -16.27 -8.64 20.73
N SER A 62 -15.02 -8.29 20.34
CA SER A 62 -13.87 -9.17 20.47
C SER A 62 -13.08 -8.97 21.76
N CYS A 63 -12.90 -7.74 22.24
CA CYS A 63 -12.07 -7.47 23.41
C CYS A 63 -12.80 -6.71 24.54
N GLY A 64 -14.05 -6.29 24.35
CA GLY A 64 -14.84 -5.56 25.34
C GLY A 64 -14.50 -4.07 25.49
N GLU A 65 -13.43 -3.59 24.88
CA GLU A 65 -13.00 -2.20 24.97
C GLU A 65 -13.92 -1.27 24.16
N PRO A 66 -14.00 0.04 24.53
CA PRO A 66 -14.82 1.01 23.84
C PRO A 66 -14.53 1.08 22.34
N VAL A 67 -15.55 1.39 21.55
CA VAL A 67 -15.37 1.74 20.15
C VAL A 67 -15.54 3.25 19.98
N SER A 68 -14.78 3.84 19.08
CA SER A 68 -14.85 5.25 18.74
C SER A 68 -15.10 5.46 17.24
N ARG A 69 -15.55 6.65 16.92
CA ARG A 69 -15.66 7.15 15.56
C ARG A 69 -14.85 8.43 15.45
N GLU A 70 -14.00 8.51 14.46
CA GLU A 70 -13.33 9.78 14.13
C GLU A 70 -14.31 10.72 13.40
N GLU A 71 -14.12 12.03 13.53
CA GLU A 71 -15.08 13.05 13.07
C GLU A 71 -15.47 12.90 11.59
N ASP A 72 -14.53 12.49 10.75
CA ASP A 72 -14.72 12.34 9.30
C ASP A 72 -15.01 10.90 8.85
N GLU A 73 -15.19 9.93 9.78
CA GLU A 73 -15.43 8.54 9.44
C GLU A 73 -16.83 8.05 9.75
N ALA A 74 -17.39 7.29 8.82
CA ALA A 74 -18.68 6.62 9.03
C ALA A 74 -18.55 5.33 9.88
N ALA A 75 -17.32 4.79 10.07
CA ALA A 75 -17.08 3.51 10.71
C ALA A 75 -16.74 3.65 12.18
N LEU A 76 -17.38 2.85 13.06
CA LEU A 76 -16.96 2.63 14.43
C LEU A 76 -15.75 1.67 14.46
N ARG A 77 -14.74 2.01 15.28
CA ARG A 77 -13.52 1.22 15.42
C ARG A 77 -13.19 0.94 16.87
N CYS A 78 -12.62 -0.21 17.13
CA CYS A 78 -12.05 -0.53 18.43
C CYS A 78 -10.79 0.29 18.66
N THR A 79 -10.66 0.90 19.83
CA THR A 79 -9.51 1.72 20.22
C THR A 79 -8.35 0.91 20.79
N ASN A 80 -8.58 -0.37 21.12
CA ASN A 80 -7.57 -1.22 21.72
C ASN A 80 -6.55 -1.71 20.66
N PRO A 81 -5.27 -1.32 20.73
CA PRO A 81 -4.24 -1.77 19.81
C PRO A 81 -3.96 -3.27 19.90
N GLU A 82 -4.24 -3.88 21.07
CA GLU A 82 -4.05 -5.32 21.33
C GLU A 82 -5.33 -6.14 21.04
N CYS A 83 -6.32 -5.56 20.37
CA CYS A 83 -7.55 -6.27 20.05
C CYS A 83 -7.29 -7.49 19.16
N PRO A 84 -7.70 -8.72 19.57
CA PRO A 84 -7.46 -9.92 18.78
C PRO A 84 -8.08 -9.88 17.37
N ALA A 85 -9.23 -9.19 17.22
CA ALA A 85 -9.86 -9.02 15.89
C ALA A 85 -9.05 -8.09 14.99
N GLN A 86 -8.36 -7.10 15.54
CA GLN A 86 -7.43 -6.25 14.77
C GLN A 86 -6.15 -7.03 14.43
N ALA A 87 -5.57 -7.72 15.39
CA ALA A 87 -4.40 -8.58 15.16
C ALA A 87 -4.66 -9.60 14.05
N LEU A 88 -5.80 -10.30 14.09
CA LEU A 88 -6.21 -11.25 13.06
C LEU A 88 -6.29 -10.56 11.67
N ARG A 89 -6.93 -9.40 11.60
CA ARG A 89 -7.08 -8.66 10.34
C ARG A 89 -5.75 -8.19 9.79
N ASN A 90 -4.87 -7.69 10.67
CA ASN A 90 -3.53 -7.24 10.31
C ASN A 90 -2.66 -8.41 9.80
N VAL A 91 -2.73 -9.58 10.45
CA VAL A 91 -2.03 -10.80 10.00
C VAL A 91 -2.52 -11.26 8.64
N ILE A 92 -3.84 -11.29 8.41
CA ILE A 92 -4.42 -11.65 7.09
C ILE A 92 -3.97 -10.67 6.01
N HIS A 93 -3.98 -9.37 6.30
CA HIS A 93 -3.54 -8.34 5.36
C HIS A 93 -2.05 -8.49 5.05
N PHE A 94 -1.21 -8.63 6.08
CA PHE A 94 0.23 -8.80 5.96
C PHE A 94 0.60 -10.02 5.11
N ALA A 95 -0.08 -11.14 5.32
CA ALA A 95 0.16 -12.38 4.58
C ALA A 95 -0.43 -12.39 3.16
N SER A 96 -1.26 -11.39 2.81
CA SER A 96 -1.97 -11.37 1.52
C SER A 96 -1.01 -11.32 0.33
N ARG A 97 -1.50 -11.78 -0.84
CA ARG A 97 -0.76 -11.81 -2.11
C ARG A 97 -0.22 -10.43 -2.53
N ALA A 98 -0.96 -9.37 -2.23
CA ALA A 98 -0.55 -8.00 -2.56
C ALA A 98 0.56 -7.47 -1.64
N ALA A 99 0.69 -8.02 -0.44
CA ALA A 99 1.68 -7.69 0.58
C ALA A 99 2.84 -8.72 0.59
N MET A 100 3.03 -9.43 1.69
CA MET A 100 4.15 -10.37 1.86
C MET A 100 3.95 -11.73 1.18
N ASP A 101 2.75 -12.01 0.63
CA ASP A 101 2.44 -13.18 -0.21
C ASP A 101 2.81 -14.52 0.45
N ILE A 102 2.38 -14.71 1.68
CA ILE A 102 2.65 -15.93 2.44
C ILE A 102 1.59 -16.98 2.07
N ASP A 103 1.90 -17.79 1.07
CA ASP A 103 0.99 -18.84 0.62
C ASP A 103 0.75 -19.88 1.74
N GLY A 104 -0.51 -20.31 1.85
CA GLY A 104 -0.93 -21.19 2.94
C GLY A 104 -1.37 -20.47 4.21
N LEU A 105 -1.04 -19.19 4.43
CA LEU A 105 -1.52 -18.38 5.55
C LEU A 105 -2.80 -17.62 5.18
N GLY A 106 -3.84 -18.36 4.80
CA GLY A 106 -5.17 -17.80 4.52
C GLY A 106 -5.97 -17.52 5.81
N THR A 107 -7.18 -16.97 5.64
CA THR A 107 -8.05 -16.55 6.75
C THR A 107 -8.28 -17.63 7.80
N ALA A 108 -8.51 -18.91 7.39
CA ALA A 108 -8.77 -20.01 8.32
C ALA A 108 -7.53 -20.37 9.17
N VAL A 109 -6.33 -20.31 8.58
CA VAL A 109 -5.08 -20.57 9.28
C VAL A 109 -4.73 -19.43 10.22
N ALA A 110 -4.89 -18.17 9.74
CA ALA A 110 -4.70 -16.99 10.57
C ALA A 110 -5.66 -16.98 11.78
N GLN A 111 -6.92 -17.42 11.60
CA GLN A 111 -7.88 -17.55 12.67
C GLN A 111 -7.39 -18.52 13.76
N GLN A 112 -6.88 -19.69 13.37
CA GLN A 112 -6.33 -20.65 14.31
C GLN A 112 -5.10 -20.09 15.03
N LEU A 113 -4.15 -19.51 14.30
CA LEU A 113 -2.89 -19.00 14.86
C LEU A 113 -3.10 -17.85 15.84
N VAL A 114 -4.00 -16.92 15.52
CA VAL A 114 -4.23 -15.70 16.31
C VAL A 114 -5.25 -15.94 17.41
N SER A 115 -6.45 -16.44 17.04
CA SER A 115 -7.60 -16.44 17.96
C SER A 115 -7.73 -17.73 18.78
N GLU A 116 -7.34 -18.88 18.22
CA GLU A 116 -7.55 -20.17 18.89
C GLU A 116 -6.31 -20.62 19.67
N LYS A 117 -5.12 -20.48 19.08
CA LYS A 117 -3.86 -20.93 19.68
C LYS A 117 -3.08 -19.79 20.35
N GLY A 118 -3.29 -18.54 19.93
CA GLY A 118 -2.55 -17.39 20.45
C GLY A 118 -1.06 -17.38 20.12
N TYR A 119 -0.64 -18.12 19.07
CA TYR A 119 0.77 -18.18 18.66
C TYR A 119 1.22 -16.91 17.94
N VAL A 120 0.30 -16.20 17.32
CA VAL A 120 0.56 -14.98 16.53
C VAL A 120 -0.27 -13.82 17.07
N ARG A 121 0.37 -12.75 17.52
CA ARG A 121 -0.25 -11.50 18.00
C ARG A 121 0.05 -10.33 17.07
N SER A 122 1.16 -10.42 16.34
CA SER A 122 1.63 -9.41 15.38
C SER A 122 2.21 -10.07 14.14
N ALA A 123 2.45 -9.30 13.09
CA ALA A 123 3.09 -9.79 11.87
C ALA A 123 4.50 -10.38 12.12
N ALA A 124 5.23 -9.89 13.13
CA ALA A 124 6.56 -10.41 13.45
C ALA A 124 6.51 -11.85 14.00
N ASP A 125 5.45 -12.23 14.71
CA ASP A 125 5.31 -13.57 15.25
C ASP A 125 5.19 -14.64 14.17
N ILE A 126 4.79 -14.27 12.95
CA ILE A 126 4.71 -15.19 11.80
C ILE A 126 6.09 -15.81 11.54
N TYR A 127 7.16 -15.02 11.67
CA TYR A 127 8.53 -15.43 11.39
C TYR A 127 9.18 -16.27 12.52
N THR A 128 8.50 -16.41 13.65
CA THR A 128 8.94 -17.24 14.77
C THR A 128 8.16 -18.56 14.90
N LEU A 129 7.21 -18.81 13.99
CA LEU A 129 6.42 -20.04 13.99
C LEU A 129 7.30 -21.27 13.77
N THR A 130 7.06 -22.30 14.59
CA THR A 130 7.76 -23.57 14.47
C THR A 130 6.90 -24.63 13.79
N ARG A 131 7.55 -25.67 13.27
CA ARG A 131 6.87 -26.82 12.65
C ARG A 131 5.94 -27.51 13.63
N GLU A 132 6.36 -27.66 14.88
CA GLU A 132 5.58 -28.28 15.95
C GLU A 132 4.28 -27.49 16.20
N GLN A 133 4.35 -26.16 16.25
CA GLN A 133 3.17 -25.30 16.39
C GLN A 133 2.21 -25.50 15.23
N LEU A 134 2.71 -25.50 13.99
CA LEU A 134 1.88 -25.67 12.80
C LEU A 134 1.19 -27.03 12.75
N LEU A 135 1.84 -28.09 13.22
CA LEU A 135 1.25 -29.44 13.29
C LEU A 135 0.11 -29.54 14.31
N THR A 136 -0.05 -28.56 15.22
CA THR A 136 -1.22 -28.50 16.14
C THR A 136 -2.46 -27.88 15.52
N LEU A 137 -2.35 -27.32 14.29
CA LEU A 137 -3.48 -26.70 13.61
C LEU A 137 -4.36 -27.76 12.95
N ASP A 138 -5.68 -27.51 12.93
CA ASP A 138 -6.63 -28.38 12.27
C ASP A 138 -6.32 -28.52 10.78
N LYS A 139 -6.37 -29.75 10.29
CA LYS A 139 -6.09 -30.11 8.87
C LYS A 139 -4.65 -29.85 8.42
N PHE A 140 -3.74 -29.46 9.31
CA PHE A 140 -2.31 -29.37 8.99
C PHE A 140 -1.64 -30.74 9.16
N LYS A 141 -0.84 -31.08 8.15
CA LYS A 141 0.06 -32.23 8.14
C LYS A 141 1.46 -31.75 7.80
N GLU A 142 2.44 -32.63 7.87
CA GLU A 142 3.85 -32.32 7.60
C GLU A 142 4.05 -31.48 6.34
N LYS A 143 3.51 -31.91 5.20
CA LYS A 143 3.64 -31.19 3.92
C LYS A 143 3.06 -29.78 3.97
N SER A 144 1.93 -29.58 4.66
CA SER A 144 1.32 -28.25 4.79
C SER A 144 2.14 -27.34 5.69
N ALA A 145 2.70 -27.89 6.77
CA ALA A 145 3.58 -27.15 7.67
C ALA A 145 4.87 -26.74 6.95
N ASP A 146 5.51 -27.67 6.25
CA ASP A 146 6.75 -27.42 5.52
C ASP A 146 6.54 -26.39 4.39
N ASN A 147 5.43 -26.46 3.64
CA ASN A 147 5.08 -25.48 2.61
C ASN A 147 4.86 -24.09 3.21
N LEU A 148 4.14 -23.99 4.33
CA LEU A 148 3.90 -22.70 4.98
C LEU A 148 5.21 -22.09 5.51
N LEU A 149 6.08 -22.89 6.13
CA LEU A 149 7.40 -22.40 6.59
C LEU A 149 8.26 -21.93 5.41
N ALA A 150 8.25 -22.65 4.29
CA ALA A 150 8.95 -22.23 3.08
C ALA A 150 8.38 -20.91 2.52
N ALA A 151 7.05 -20.73 2.53
CA ALA A 151 6.42 -19.49 2.10
C ALA A 151 6.75 -18.32 3.04
N ILE A 152 6.79 -18.56 4.36
CA ILE A 152 7.23 -17.56 5.36
C ILE A 152 8.67 -17.13 5.07
N GLU A 153 9.57 -18.06 4.83
CA GLU A 153 10.97 -17.75 4.54
C GLU A 153 11.10 -16.96 3.23
N ALA A 154 10.44 -17.42 2.17
CA ALA A 154 10.44 -16.72 0.87
C ALA A 154 9.86 -15.29 0.95
N SER A 155 8.92 -15.05 1.86
CA SER A 155 8.31 -13.73 2.03
C SER A 155 9.29 -12.67 2.53
N LYS A 156 10.39 -13.05 3.18
CA LYS A 156 11.41 -12.11 3.67
C LYS A 156 12.03 -11.27 2.56
N GLU A 157 12.10 -11.81 1.35
CA GLU A 157 12.71 -11.17 0.17
C GLU A 157 11.73 -10.31 -0.66
N ARG A 158 10.51 -10.08 -0.18
CA ARG A 158 9.47 -9.34 -0.92
C ARG A 158 9.79 -7.84 -1.14
N GLY A 159 10.72 -7.30 -0.37
CA GLY A 159 11.19 -5.93 -0.46
C GLY A 159 10.33 -4.90 0.27
N LEU A 160 10.87 -3.68 0.37
CA LEU A 160 10.34 -2.61 1.22
C LEU A 160 8.91 -2.18 0.85
N GLU A 161 8.57 -2.08 -0.44
CA GLU A 161 7.23 -1.66 -0.87
C GLU A 161 6.13 -2.61 -0.37
N LYS A 162 6.39 -3.92 -0.42
CA LYS A 162 5.45 -4.95 0.03
C LYS A 162 5.35 -4.97 1.55
N LEU A 163 6.47 -4.74 2.23
CA LEU A 163 6.49 -4.59 3.68
C LEU A 163 5.67 -3.37 4.12
N ILE A 164 5.92 -2.17 3.57
CA ILE A 164 5.14 -0.96 3.92
C ILE A 164 3.64 -1.18 3.70
N PHE A 165 3.26 -1.77 2.56
CA PHE A 165 1.86 -2.08 2.30
C PHE A 165 1.33 -3.11 3.30
N GLY A 166 2.09 -4.16 3.60
CA GLY A 166 1.72 -5.22 4.55
C GLY A 166 1.55 -4.75 5.99
N LEU A 167 2.26 -3.71 6.41
CA LEU A 167 2.09 -3.09 7.74
C LEU A 167 0.71 -2.47 7.94
N GLY A 168 -0.06 -2.23 6.86
CA GLY A 168 -1.43 -1.76 6.93
C GLY A 168 -1.56 -0.33 7.46
N ILE A 169 -0.60 0.53 7.17
CA ILE A 169 -0.64 1.95 7.54
C ILE A 169 -1.90 2.57 6.93
N ARG A 170 -2.68 3.25 7.76
CA ARG A 170 -3.94 3.87 7.32
C ARG A 170 -3.69 4.84 6.16
N ASN A 171 -4.61 4.90 5.22
CA ASN A 171 -4.53 5.72 4.00
C ASN A 171 -3.36 5.40 3.06
N ILE A 172 -2.52 4.41 3.37
CA ILE A 172 -1.38 3.99 2.55
C ILE A 172 -1.74 2.70 1.82
N GLY A 173 -2.14 2.84 0.56
CA GLY A 173 -2.38 1.71 -0.35
C GLY A 173 -1.08 1.26 -1.05
N ALA A 174 -1.17 0.22 -1.87
CA ALA A 174 0.00 -0.35 -2.56
C ALA A 174 0.78 0.68 -3.40
N LYS A 175 0.09 1.62 -4.08
CA LYS A 175 0.76 2.68 -4.86
C LYS A 175 1.54 3.64 -3.95
N ALA A 176 0.95 4.07 -2.84
CA ALA A 176 1.61 4.96 -1.90
C ALA A 176 2.80 4.27 -1.21
N ALA A 177 2.67 2.99 -0.86
CA ALA A 177 3.76 2.18 -0.31
C ALA A 177 4.95 2.07 -1.29
N ALA A 178 4.68 1.90 -2.59
CA ALA A 178 5.72 1.90 -3.62
C ALA A 178 6.44 3.25 -3.70
N LEU A 179 5.69 4.36 -3.69
CA LEU A 179 6.27 5.71 -3.71
C LEU A 179 7.14 5.99 -2.47
N LEU A 180 6.70 5.58 -1.27
CA LEU A 180 7.52 5.69 -0.05
C LEU A 180 8.79 4.85 -0.16
N SER A 181 8.68 3.61 -0.65
CA SER A 181 9.81 2.71 -0.83
C SER A 181 10.84 3.26 -1.83
N GLU A 182 10.37 3.79 -2.96
CA GLU A 182 11.23 4.42 -3.98
C GLU A 182 11.94 5.67 -3.43
N HIS A 183 11.20 6.54 -2.72
CA HIS A 183 11.71 7.84 -2.26
C HIS A 183 12.74 7.68 -1.14
N PHE A 184 12.45 6.84 -0.15
CA PHE A 184 13.32 6.70 1.03
C PHE A 184 14.35 5.58 0.91
N GLY A 185 14.19 4.63 -0.01
CA GLY A 185 15.13 3.54 -0.25
C GLY A 185 15.22 2.51 0.88
N SER A 186 14.92 2.88 2.13
CA SER A 186 14.95 1.98 3.29
C SER A 186 13.92 2.35 4.35
N MET A 187 13.51 1.37 5.15
CA MET A 187 12.63 1.60 6.31
C MET A 187 13.29 2.50 7.35
N GLU A 188 14.62 2.43 7.50
CA GLU A 188 15.34 3.27 8.42
C GLU A 188 15.28 4.76 8.02
N ALA A 189 15.46 5.08 6.74
CA ALA A 189 15.30 6.43 6.22
C ALA A 189 13.87 6.92 6.39
N LEU A 190 12.86 6.09 6.09
CA LEU A 190 11.45 6.42 6.29
C LEU A 190 11.12 6.70 7.76
N CYS A 191 11.69 5.96 8.70
CA CYS A 191 11.51 6.20 10.14
C CYS A 191 12.10 7.53 10.63
N LYS A 192 13.06 8.09 9.90
CA LYS A 192 13.70 9.40 10.23
C LYS A 192 13.08 10.56 9.46
N ALA A 193 12.16 10.28 8.53
CA ALA A 193 11.59 11.27 7.63
C ALA A 193 10.76 12.32 8.37
N SER A 194 10.87 13.56 7.94
CA SER A 194 10.03 14.67 8.37
C SER A 194 8.72 14.74 7.59
N ALA A 195 7.74 15.48 8.11
CA ALA A 195 6.49 15.74 7.40
C ALA A 195 6.73 16.43 6.05
N ASP A 196 7.65 17.38 6.02
CA ASP A 196 7.98 18.14 4.81
C ASP A 196 8.56 17.23 3.73
N GLU A 197 9.46 16.32 4.09
CA GLU A 197 10.04 15.35 3.14
C GLU A 197 8.96 14.42 2.56
N ILE A 198 8.07 13.87 3.38
CA ILE A 198 6.98 13.00 2.90
C ILE A 198 6.03 13.78 1.98
N ASN A 199 5.73 15.04 2.29
CA ASN A 199 4.87 15.90 1.48
C ASN A 199 5.48 16.28 0.12
N THR A 200 6.79 16.11 -0.11
CA THR A 200 7.41 16.32 -1.44
C THR A 200 7.04 15.22 -2.42
N ILE A 201 6.58 14.07 -1.95
CA ILE A 201 6.21 12.94 -2.81
C ILE A 201 4.92 13.25 -3.56
N ASP A 202 4.97 13.18 -4.89
CA ASP A 202 3.81 13.46 -5.74
C ASP A 202 2.65 12.51 -5.41
N GLY A 203 1.49 13.10 -5.08
CA GLY A 203 0.29 12.36 -4.67
C GLY A 203 0.15 12.13 -3.17
N PHE A 204 1.11 12.58 -2.34
CA PHE A 204 0.94 12.62 -0.88
C PHE A 204 0.30 13.94 -0.46
N GLY A 205 -0.65 13.85 0.47
CA GLY A 205 -1.27 14.99 1.13
C GLY A 205 -1.19 14.85 2.64
N GLY A 206 -1.55 15.91 3.38
CA GLY A 206 -1.42 15.96 4.84
C GLY A 206 -1.97 14.76 5.59
N ILE A 207 -3.15 14.24 5.18
CA ILE A 207 -3.77 13.05 5.81
C ILE A 207 -2.89 11.79 5.67
N MET A 208 -2.28 11.58 4.51
CA MET A 208 -1.40 10.43 4.30
C MET A 208 -0.10 10.58 5.08
N THR A 209 0.49 11.76 5.06
CA THR A 209 1.70 12.10 5.81
C THR A 209 1.48 11.91 7.30
N GLU A 210 0.40 12.43 7.86
CA GLU A 210 0.04 12.27 9.26
C GLU A 210 -0.14 10.78 9.63
N SER A 211 -0.82 10.01 8.77
CA SER A 211 -1.01 8.56 8.97
C SER A 211 0.31 7.81 9.05
N VAL A 212 1.30 8.14 8.21
CA VAL A 212 2.63 7.54 8.22
C VAL A 212 3.38 7.89 9.50
N LEU A 213 3.42 9.17 9.85
CA LEU A 213 4.15 9.65 11.03
C LEU A 213 3.52 9.13 12.34
N ASP A 214 2.17 9.15 12.45
CA ASP A 214 1.47 8.57 13.60
C ASP A 214 1.80 7.08 13.75
N PHE A 215 1.78 6.32 12.66
CA PHE A 215 2.12 4.90 12.71
C PHE A 215 3.56 4.67 13.17
N LEU A 216 4.53 5.38 12.61
CA LEU A 216 5.95 5.22 12.92
C LEU A 216 6.35 5.73 14.30
N SER A 217 5.59 6.69 14.87
CA SER A 217 5.86 7.23 16.20
C SER A 217 5.57 6.25 17.35
N LYS A 218 4.71 5.26 17.13
CA LYS A 218 4.24 4.33 18.17
C LYS A 218 5.33 3.37 18.60
N GLU A 219 5.50 3.19 19.91
CA GLU A 219 6.47 2.23 20.47
C GLU A 219 6.22 0.80 19.99
N GLY A 220 4.96 0.37 19.89
CA GLY A 220 4.62 -0.95 19.35
C GLY A 220 5.03 -1.14 17.90
N THR A 221 5.06 -0.06 17.08
CA THR A 221 5.58 -0.10 15.72
C THR A 221 7.09 -0.26 15.69
N LYS A 222 7.81 0.43 16.57
CA LYS A 222 9.27 0.31 16.67
C LYS A 222 9.68 -1.11 17.06
N ASP A 223 9.01 -1.69 18.06
CA ASP A 223 9.21 -3.10 18.44
C ASP A 223 8.90 -4.05 17.26
N LEU A 224 7.77 -3.86 16.60
CA LEU A 224 7.39 -4.65 15.43
C LEU A 224 8.46 -4.60 14.32
N LEU A 225 8.93 -3.41 13.97
CA LEU A 225 9.95 -3.23 12.93
C LEU A 225 11.30 -3.85 13.35
N GLN A 226 11.69 -3.71 14.61
CA GLN A 226 12.91 -4.34 15.11
C GLN A 226 12.82 -5.86 15.02
N ARG A 227 11.73 -6.45 15.44
CA ARG A 227 11.51 -7.90 15.39
C ARG A 227 11.45 -8.45 13.96
N LEU A 228 10.86 -7.70 13.02
CA LEU A 228 10.88 -8.05 11.59
C LEU A 228 12.31 -8.00 11.03
N ARG A 229 13.11 -7.00 11.44
CA ARG A 229 14.53 -6.88 11.06
C ARG A 229 15.34 -8.07 11.59
N ASP A 230 15.16 -8.41 12.87
CA ASP A 230 15.84 -9.52 13.52
C ASP A 230 15.48 -10.88 12.89
N ALA A 231 14.25 -10.98 12.36
CA ALA A 231 13.79 -12.14 11.59
C ALA A 231 14.39 -12.21 10.17
N GLY A 232 15.12 -11.19 9.73
CA GLY A 232 15.76 -11.14 8.42
C GLY A 232 14.85 -10.66 7.27
N VAL A 233 13.76 -9.96 7.58
CA VAL A 233 12.91 -9.36 6.53
C VAL A 233 13.65 -8.22 5.85
N VAL A 234 13.73 -8.25 4.52
CA VAL A 234 14.36 -7.19 3.72
C VAL A 234 13.58 -5.88 3.86
N MET A 235 14.25 -4.86 4.38
CA MET A 235 13.71 -3.53 4.66
C MET A 235 14.28 -2.44 3.75
N THR A 236 14.84 -2.85 2.63
CA THR A 236 15.39 -1.95 1.61
C THR A 236 14.61 -2.08 0.32
N HIS A 237 14.60 -1.00 -0.46
CA HIS A 237 14.01 -1.01 -1.79
C HIS A 237 14.85 -1.92 -2.71
N THR A 238 14.18 -2.85 -3.40
CA THR A 238 14.84 -3.83 -4.27
C THR A 238 14.75 -3.47 -5.76
N GLY A 239 14.03 -2.41 -6.09
CA GLY A 239 13.96 -1.85 -7.45
C GLY A 239 15.14 -0.89 -7.75
N PRO A 240 15.25 -0.42 -8.99
CA PRO A 240 16.15 0.69 -9.27
C PRO A 240 15.74 1.89 -8.41
N VAL A 241 16.62 2.31 -7.52
CA VAL A 241 16.41 3.54 -6.74
C VAL A 241 16.33 4.67 -7.74
N LYS A 242 15.22 5.41 -7.77
CA LYS A 242 15.16 6.64 -8.57
C LYS A 242 16.20 7.60 -7.99
N LYS A 243 17.28 7.76 -8.71
CA LYS A 243 18.29 8.74 -8.38
C LYS A 243 17.66 10.13 -8.47
N SER A 244 18.00 11.04 -7.59
CA SER A 244 17.50 12.42 -7.60
C SER A 244 18.26 13.33 -8.58
N THR A 245 19.18 12.78 -9.35
CA THR A 245 20.08 13.48 -10.26
C THR A 245 19.39 14.48 -11.20
N LEU A 246 18.18 14.14 -11.66
CA LEU A 246 17.38 14.97 -12.55
C LEU A 246 16.10 15.49 -11.87
N ALA A 247 16.06 15.49 -10.51
CA ALA A 247 14.88 15.94 -9.77
C ALA A 247 14.46 17.37 -10.12
N GLY A 248 13.16 17.57 -10.32
CA GLY A 248 12.60 18.88 -10.70
C GLY A 248 12.79 19.25 -12.18
N LEU A 249 13.56 18.49 -12.97
CA LEU A 249 13.79 18.75 -14.37
C LEU A 249 12.76 18.03 -15.26
N THR A 250 12.27 18.74 -16.29
CA THR A 250 11.36 18.18 -17.29
C THR A 250 12.05 18.08 -18.64
N PHE A 251 12.09 16.90 -19.22
CA PHE A 251 12.73 16.60 -20.49
C PHE A 251 11.69 16.27 -21.57
N VAL A 252 12.01 16.62 -22.81
CA VAL A 252 11.26 16.17 -24.00
C VAL A 252 12.24 15.49 -24.95
N VAL A 253 12.00 14.22 -25.25
CA VAL A 253 12.83 13.45 -26.20
C VAL A 253 12.28 13.60 -27.61
N THR A 254 13.18 13.89 -28.59
CA THR A 254 12.83 14.08 -30.01
C THR A 254 13.95 13.59 -30.92
N GLY A 255 13.59 13.12 -32.11
CA GLY A 255 14.55 12.55 -33.07
C GLY A 255 15.01 11.14 -32.70
N THR A 256 16.00 10.62 -33.45
CA THR A 256 16.61 9.31 -33.25
C THR A 256 17.94 9.50 -32.50
N LEU A 257 18.02 8.95 -31.30
CA LEU A 257 19.25 8.99 -30.51
C LEU A 257 20.26 7.94 -31.02
N PRO A 258 21.58 8.20 -30.88
CA PRO A 258 22.63 7.31 -31.38
C PRO A 258 22.62 5.91 -30.78
N THR A 259 22.45 5.78 -29.47
CA THR A 259 22.54 4.48 -28.77
C THR A 259 21.27 4.11 -27.99
N LEU A 260 20.45 5.09 -27.60
CA LEU A 260 19.26 4.89 -26.81
C LEU A 260 18.00 4.89 -27.70
N SER A 261 17.12 3.92 -27.49
CA SER A 261 15.75 4.06 -27.97
C SER A 261 15.02 5.14 -27.14
N ARG A 262 13.96 5.71 -27.71
CA ARG A 262 13.15 6.70 -27.02
C ARG A 262 12.63 6.21 -25.66
N VAL A 263 12.18 4.95 -25.61
CA VAL A 263 11.69 4.33 -24.38
C VAL A 263 12.79 4.22 -23.33
N GLN A 264 14.00 3.85 -23.72
CA GLN A 264 15.15 3.80 -22.83
C GLN A 264 15.56 5.18 -22.30
N ALA A 265 15.54 6.21 -23.16
CA ALA A 265 15.82 7.58 -22.75
C ALA A 265 14.75 8.12 -21.77
N GLU A 266 13.46 7.88 -22.06
CA GLU A 266 12.37 8.28 -21.17
C GLU A 266 12.43 7.51 -19.82
N SER A 267 12.84 6.21 -19.81
CA SER A 267 13.10 5.44 -18.59
C SER A 267 14.27 6.03 -17.81
N LEU A 268 15.42 6.28 -18.43
CA LEU A 268 16.58 6.90 -17.77
C LEU A 268 16.26 8.26 -17.14
N ILE A 269 15.43 9.10 -17.79
CA ILE A 269 14.98 10.35 -17.22
C ILE A 269 14.17 10.10 -15.93
N THR A 270 13.21 9.17 -15.98
CA THR A 270 12.33 8.87 -14.83
C THR A 270 13.08 8.15 -13.71
N ASP A 271 14.00 7.25 -14.05
CA ASP A 271 14.81 6.49 -13.08
C ASP A 271 15.80 7.40 -12.33
N ASN A 272 16.13 8.55 -12.93
CA ASN A 272 16.96 9.59 -12.31
C ASN A 272 16.13 10.75 -11.71
N GLY A 273 14.82 10.56 -11.47
CA GLY A 273 13.96 11.52 -10.79
C GLY A 273 13.44 12.68 -11.67
N GLY A 274 13.78 12.68 -12.96
CA GLY A 274 13.29 13.66 -13.92
C GLY A 274 11.89 13.32 -14.44
N LYS A 275 11.27 14.26 -15.16
CA LYS A 275 9.95 14.11 -15.80
C LYS A 275 10.09 14.06 -17.30
N ALA A 276 9.68 12.96 -17.95
CA ALA A 276 9.59 12.87 -19.40
C ALA A 276 8.22 13.40 -19.87
N ALA A 277 8.22 14.40 -20.78
CA ALA A 277 7.02 15.00 -21.32
C ALA A 277 6.91 14.75 -22.84
N SER A 278 5.68 14.59 -23.32
CA SER A 278 5.40 14.32 -24.74
C SER A 278 5.49 15.56 -25.63
N SER A 279 5.39 16.78 -25.05
CA SER A 279 5.37 18.04 -25.78
C SER A 279 6.19 19.13 -25.12
N VAL A 280 6.81 20.01 -25.95
CA VAL A 280 7.62 21.13 -25.48
C VAL A 280 6.71 22.27 -25.01
N SER A 281 6.98 22.81 -23.81
CA SER A 281 6.27 23.92 -23.19
C SER A 281 7.23 24.80 -22.39
N LYS A 282 6.80 25.96 -21.88
CA LYS A 282 7.60 26.82 -20.98
C LYS A 282 8.07 26.14 -19.69
N LYS A 283 7.47 24.99 -19.34
CA LYS A 283 7.85 24.16 -18.18
C LYS A 283 8.91 23.09 -18.53
N THR A 284 9.32 22.99 -19.80
CA THR A 284 10.36 22.05 -20.24
C THR A 284 11.73 22.61 -19.88
N SER A 285 12.53 21.84 -19.14
CA SER A 285 13.89 22.23 -18.73
C SER A 285 14.90 21.97 -19.84
N TYR A 286 14.80 20.81 -20.51
CA TYR A 286 15.71 20.41 -21.59
C TYR A 286 14.95 19.68 -22.70
N VAL A 287 15.46 19.80 -23.93
CA VAL A 287 15.04 18.94 -25.04
C VAL A 287 16.23 18.06 -25.44
N LEU A 288 16.06 16.75 -25.24
CA LEU A 288 17.02 15.74 -25.68
C LEU A 288 16.75 15.42 -27.15
N ALA A 289 17.65 15.89 -28.03
CA ALA A 289 17.47 15.85 -29.47
C ALA A 289 18.49 14.91 -30.12
N GLY A 290 17.98 13.94 -30.89
CA GLY A 290 18.78 13.10 -31.78
C GLY A 290 18.67 13.56 -33.24
N GLU A 291 19.13 12.71 -34.17
CA GLU A 291 19.04 12.98 -35.61
C GLU A 291 17.57 13.11 -36.06
N ALA A 292 17.34 13.97 -37.04
CA ALA A 292 16.02 14.26 -37.59
C ALA A 292 14.99 14.76 -36.56
N ALA A 293 15.44 15.51 -35.53
CA ALA A 293 14.58 16.15 -34.57
C ALA A 293 13.68 17.21 -35.26
N GLY A 294 12.39 16.88 -35.39
CA GLY A 294 11.42 17.67 -36.14
C GLY A 294 10.89 18.93 -35.41
N SER A 295 9.58 19.17 -35.51
CA SER A 295 8.90 20.37 -34.97
C SER A 295 9.12 20.66 -33.49
N LYS A 296 9.44 19.66 -32.67
CA LYS A 296 9.76 19.86 -31.25
C LYS A 296 11.06 20.61 -31.03
N LEU A 297 12.08 20.39 -31.88
CA LEU A 297 13.35 21.14 -31.84
C LEU A 297 13.13 22.61 -32.16
N THR A 298 12.40 22.90 -33.26
CA THR A 298 12.06 24.27 -33.65
C THR A 298 11.29 24.99 -32.55
N LYS A 299 10.38 24.29 -31.88
CA LYS A 299 9.61 24.86 -30.78
C LYS A 299 10.46 25.11 -29.54
N ALA A 300 11.44 24.23 -29.24
CA ALA A 300 12.39 24.47 -28.16
C ALA A 300 13.21 25.72 -28.39
N GLN A 301 13.76 25.87 -29.58
CA GLN A 301 14.52 27.05 -29.97
C GLN A 301 13.69 28.34 -29.88
N SER A 302 12.44 28.33 -30.33
CA SER A 302 11.53 29.49 -30.23
C SER A 302 11.18 29.90 -28.81
N LEU A 303 11.25 28.94 -27.85
CA LEU A 303 10.98 29.16 -26.43
C LEU A 303 12.26 29.41 -25.62
N GLY A 304 13.45 29.37 -26.23
CA GLY A 304 14.74 29.53 -25.55
C GLY A 304 15.08 28.35 -24.61
N ILE A 305 14.54 27.16 -24.87
CA ILE A 305 14.77 25.99 -24.05
C ILE A 305 16.09 25.32 -24.49
N PRO A 306 17.00 24.99 -23.54
CA PRO A 306 18.24 24.30 -23.85
C PRO A 306 17.99 22.97 -24.56
N VAL A 307 18.77 22.73 -25.61
CA VAL A 307 18.76 21.48 -26.37
C VAL A 307 20.08 20.77 -26.10
N ILE A 308 19.99 19.54 -25.71
CA ILE A 308 21.16 18.68 -25.40
C ILE A 308 21.13 17.45 -26.28
N ASP A 309 22.29 16.90 -26.56
CA ASP A 309 22.47 15.62 -27.23
C ASP A 309 22.50 14.44 -26.24
N GLU A 310 22.63 13.21 -26.76
CA GLU A 310 22.68 12.01 -25.93
C GLU A 310 23.91 11.95 -25.02
N ALA A 311 25.06 12.44 -25.50
CA ALA A 311 26.31 12.42 -24.75
C ALA A 311 26.24 13.41 -23.56
N GLU A 312 25.72 14.61 -23.80
CA GLU A 312 25.47 15.62 -22.76
C GLU A 312 24.47 15.12 -21.72
N PHE A 313 23.38 14.46 -22.16
CA PHE A 313 22.41 13.85 -21.27
C PHE A 313 23.03 12.78 -20.38
N LEU A 314 23.80 11.85 -20.95
CA LEU A 314 24.49 10.81 -20.19
C LEU A 314 25.53 11.39 -19.23
N ALA A 315 26.24 12.44 -19.63
CA ALA A 315 27.18 13.14 -18.77
C ALA A 315 26.48 13.81 -17.57
N MET A 316 25.30 14.40 -17.75
CA MET A 316 24.50 14.97 -16.66
C MET A 316 24.15 13.91 -15.60
N ILE A 317 23.83 12.69 -16.02
CA ILE A 317 23.52 11.59 -15.11
C ILE A 317 24.80 11.12 -14.37
N GLN A 318 25.95 11.09 -15.01
CA GLN A 318 27.20 10.58 -14.44
C GLN A 318 27.96 11.59 -13.56
N GLN A 319 27.86 12.89 -13.80
CA GLN A 319 28.58 13.91 -13.02
C GLN A 319 28.12 13.97 -11.57
N GLN A 320 26.84 13.84 -11.30
CA GLN A 320 26.30 13.87 -9.95
C GLN A 320 26.58 12.60 -9.13
N GLU A 321 26.87 11.47 -9.82
CA GLU A 321 27.34 10.24 -9.13
C GLU A 321 28.74 10.40 -8.48
N ARG A 322 29.52 11.36 -8.95
CA ARG A 322 30.86 11.66 -8.39
C ARG A 322 30.76 12.59 -7.20
N ASP A 323 29.87 13.58 -7.25
CA ASP A 323 29.68 14.54 -6.16
C ASP A 323 29.06 13.88 -4.91
N ASP A 324 28.11 12.94 -5.09
CA ASP A 324 27.52 12.16 -3.99
C ASP A 324 28.49 11.13 -3.38
N SER A 325 29.57 10.74 -4.08
CA SER A 325 30.56 9.78 -3.59
C SER A 325 31.69 10.43 -2.78
N ASP A 326 31.88 11.74 -2.91
CA ASP A 326 32.95 12.48 -2.21
C ASP A 326 32.47 13.14 -0.89
N GLU A 327 31.18 13.01 -0.53
CA GLU A 327 30.60 13.48 0.74
C GLU A 327 30.36 12.38 1.81
N ILE A 328 30.93 11.16 1.65
CA ILE A 328 30.82 10.07 2.64
C ILE A 328 32.14 9.90 3.40
#